data_47c9bb256811a93bf14b117e3d9dcc1c
#
_entry.id   47c9bb256811a93bf14b117e3d9dcc1c
#
_cell.length_a   1.000
_cell.length_b   1.000
_cell.length_c   1.000
_cell.angle_alpha   90.00
_cell.angle_beta   90.00
_cell.angle_gamma   90.00
#
_symmetry.space_group_name_H-M   'P 1'
#
loop_
_entity.id
_entity.type
_entity.pdbx_description
1 polymer ?
#
loop_
_entity_poly.entity_id
_entity_poly.type
_entity_poly.pdbx_seq_one_letter_code
_entity_poly.pdbx_strand_id
1 'polypeptide(L)'
;MAADLRRARFAGSLLFLLFGMALGVWTARVPAVKDAASLTDGTLSIALLGLAAGAITGQQLAGRLVDRFGPLRVAAPTALAEGLLLLPTAYSPALLSLTAALFVFGVNHGVLNIAMNANALRTQQAYGRPIISSYHAVYSIGGFAGAALGGLCAHLTWSARATFLVTAALTLALASWSLTWLRRNPLRTTPAPAATEHPALPDQPALVNQPTPTTQSAPATQPTPTAQPTPTAQPAPSDGPATAERSGGALAKTSPAAASSAAASSAAVLPDGRLQGVWLLGVLAFCALVGEGAAADWSAVYLRDTLGGTAGFAAAGYAAFAVAMTGARLVGDRLTALLGPVLLVRASALVAAAGLGVALLLRHPVAGVAGFACLGAGLACIAPQVFSTASARNPANPGKALARVVSMGYAGFLAGPVLIGAATAAVPLSVALAVPVLLTLFVALSAGALRPPRTAEPAPAA
;
A
#
# COMPACT_ATOMS: atom_id res chain seq x y z
N MET A 1 8.34 18.26 23.31
CA MET A 1 7.32 17.92 22.30
C MET A 1 7.90 17.76 20.87
N ALA A 2 8.49 18.79 20.24
CA ALA A 2 9.06 18.63 18.86
C ALA A 2 10.23 17.63 18.78
N ALA A 3 11.10 17.55 19.78
CA ALA A 3 12.19 16.60 19.84
C ALA A 3 11.70 15.15 19.99
N ASP A 4 10.66 14.93 20.77
CA ASP A 4 10.10 13.60 21.03
C ASP A 4 9.35 13.07 19.80
N LEU A 5 8.65 13.94 19.05
CA LEU A 5 8.05 13.59 17.78
C LEU A 5 9.09 13.20 16.71
N ARG A 6 10.22 13.94 16.63
CA ARG A 6 11.31 13.58 15.72
C ARG A 6 11.91 12.21 16.09
N ARG A 7 12.09 11.95 17.38
CA ARG A 7 12.58 10.66 17.88
C ARG A 7 11.60 9.54 17.58
N ALA A 8 10.30 9.73 17.81
CA ALA A 8 9.27 8.75 17.50
C ALA A 8 9.22 8.44 15.98
N ARG A 9 9.35 9.49 15.14
CA ARG A 9 9.44 9.32 13.69
C ARG A 9 10.69 8.53 13.28
N PHE A 10 11.86 8.86 13.81
CA PHE A 10 13.10 8.16 13.52
C PHE A 10 13.00 6.68 13.94
N ALA A 11 12.55 6.42 15.15
CA ALA A 11 12.38 5.06 15.66
C ALA A 11 11.36 4.26 14.84
N GLY A 12 10.22 4.87 14.47
CA GLY A 12 9.28 4.26 13.53
C GLY A 12 9.91 3.95 12.17
N SER A 13 10.77 4.84 11.65
CA SER A 13 11.49 4.62 10.39
C SER A 13 12.41 3.40 10.44
N LEU A 14 13.03 3.12 11.59
CA LEU A 14 13.86 1.91 11.77
C LEU A 14 13.04 0.62 11.65
N LEU A 15 11.76 0.62 12.04
CA LEU A 15 10.87 -0.54 11.82
C LEU A 15 10.63 -0.77 10.32
N PHE A 16 10.42 0.29 9.54
CA PHE A 16 10.28 0.18 8.10
C PHE A 16 11.57 -0.25 7.42
N LEU A 17 12.73 0.23 7.91
CA LEU A 17 14.04 -0.15 7.41
C LEU A 17 14.29 -1.66 7.58
N LEU A 18 14.12 -2.18 8.82
CA LEU A 18 14.36 -3.60 9.10
C LEU A 18 13.39 -4.51 8.35
N PHE A 19 12.13 -4.09 8.21
CA PHE A 19 11.08 -4.80 7.48
C PHE A 19 11.45 -4.94 6.00
N GLY A 20 11.87 -3.84 5.35
CA GLY A 20 12.37 -3.88 3.98
C GLY A 20 13.66 -4.69 3.84
N MET A 21 14.60 -4.56 4.81
CA MET A 21 15.87 -5.27 4.78
C MET A 21 15.69 -6.78 4.86
N ALA A 22 14.78 -7.28 5.71
CA ALA A 22 14.49 -8.70 5.81
C ALA A 22 13.98 -9.26 4.46
N LEU A 23 13.06 -8.57 3.82
CA LEU A 23 12.55 -8.95 2.50
C LEU A 23 13.65 -8.88 1.42
N GLY A 24 14.46 -7.81 1.39
CA GLY A 24 15.54 -7.65 0.42
C GLY A 24 16.61 -8.74 0.51
N VAL A 25 16.99 -9.14 1.72
CA VAL A 25 17.91 -10.28 1.93
C VAL A 25 17.28 -11.59 1.48
N TRP A 26 15.99 -11.81 1.83
CA TRP A 26 15.25 -12.98 1.38
C TRP A 26 15.30 -13.09 -0.15
N THR A 27 14.89 -12.06 -0.88
CA THR A 27 14.84 -12.05 -2.35
C THR A 27 16.21 -12.33 -2.97
N ALA A 28 17.29 -11.76 -2.42
CA ALA A 28 18.65 -12.00 -2.89
C ALA A 28 19.13 -13.45 -2.65
N ARG A 29 18.57 -14.15 -1.67
CA ARG A 29 18.99 -15.51 -1.26
C ARG A 29 18.01 -16.61 -1.65
N VAL A 30 16.88 -16.30 -2.29
CA VAL A 30 15.92 -17.28 -2.82
C VAL A 30 16.60 -18.38 -3.65
N PRO A 31 17.55 -18.05 -4.59
CA PRO A 31 18.21 -19.09 -5.38
C PRO A 31 19.01 -20.08 -4.52
N ALA A 32 19.73 -19.60 -3.48
CA ALA A 32 20.51 -20.48 -2.61
C ALA A 32 19.63 -21.36 -1.70
N VAL A 33 18.47 -20.84 -1.28
CA VAL A 33 17.49 -21.63 -0.51
C VAL A 33 16.81 -22.68 -1.39
N LYS A 34 16.47 -22.32 -2.63
CA LYS A 34 15.95 -23.23 -3.65
C LYS A 34 16.88 -24.42 -3.88
N ASP A 35 18.19 -24.15 -4.07
CA ASP A 35 19.21 -25.19 -4.28
C ASP A 35 19.35 -26.09 -3.05
N ALA A 36 19.45 -25.49 -1.85
CA ALA A 36 19.58 -26.23 -0.60
C ALA A 36 18.41 -27.20 -0.31
N ALA A 37 17.22 -26.83 -0.78
CA ALA A 37 16.00 -27.65 -0.68
C ALA A 37 15.77 -28.53 -1.92
N SER A 38 16.66 -28.50 -2.93
CA SER A 38 16.57 -29.24 -4.21
C SER A 38 15.25 -29.04 -4.94
N LEU A 39 14.77 -27.77 -4.98
CA LEU A 39 13.48 -27.42 -5.58
C LEU A 39 13.60 -27.02 -7.04
N THR A 40 12.59 -27.38 -7.82
CA THR A 40 12.34 -26.78 -9.15
C THR A 40 11.65 -25.42 -9.00
N ASP A 41 11.58 -24.63 -10.07
CA ASP A 41 10.85 -23.35 -10.07
C ASP A 41 9.37 -23.55 -9.72
N GLY A 42 8.74 -24.60 -10.26
CA GLY A 42 7.36 -24.94 -9.95
C GLY A 42 7.13 -25.29 -8.48
N THR A 43 8.02 -26.06 -7.84
CA THR A 43 7.90 -26.40 -6.42
C THR A 43 8.29 -25.23 -5.51
N LEU A 44 9.22 -24.37 -5.94
CA LEU A 44 9.51 -23.12 -5.24
C LEU A 44 8.28 -22.22 -5.13
N SER A 45 7.45 -22.13 -6.19
CA SER A 45 6.23 -21.33 -6.14
C SER A 45 5.23 -21.81 -5.07
N ILE A 46 5.18 -23.13 -4.80
CA ILE A 46 4.37 -23.69 -3.71
C ILE A 46 4.90 -23.23 -2.34
N ALA A 47 6.22 -23.20 -2.17
CA ALA A 47 6.83 -22.67 -0.95
C ALA A 47 6.53 -21.17 -0.77
N LEU A 48 6.62 -20.39 -1.85
CA LEU A 48 6.28 -18.95 -1.85
C LEU A 48 4.79 -18.70 -1.58
N LEU A 49 3.90 -19.60 -2.00
CA LEU A 49 2.49 -19.57 -1.60
C LEU A 49 2.33 -19.67 -0.09
N GLY A 50 3.20 -20.45 0.59
CA GLY A 50 3.26 -20.49 2.06
C GLY A 50 3.51 -19.09 2.67
N LEU A 51 4.50 -18.35 2.13
CA LEU A 51 4.78 -16.96 2.54
C LEU A 51 3.57 -16.05 2.36
N ALA A 52 2.94 -16.13 1.19
CA ALA A 52 1.76 -15.34 0.85
C ALA A 52 0.57 -15.64 1.76
N ALA A 53 0.24 -16.91 1.96
CA ALA A 53 -0.83 -17.35 2.85
C ALA A 53 -0.57 -16.95 4.31
N GLY A 54 0.68 -17.07 4.76
CA GLY A 54 1.12 -16.58 6.06
C GLY A 54 0.91 -15.07 6.20
N ALA A 55 1.34 -14.29 5.23
CA ALA A 55 1.19 -12.82 5.26
C ALA A 55 -0.28 -12.39 5.33
N ILE A 56 -1.16 -13.01 4.53
CA ILE A 56 -2.61 -12.76 4.60
C ILE A 56 -3.15 -13.09 6.00
N THR A 57 -2.79 -14.27 6.52
CA THR A 57 -3.21 -14.72 7.87
C THR A 57 -2.75 -13.73 8.93
N GLY A 58 -1.48 -13.31 8.87
CA GLY A 58 -0.90 -12.32 9.78
C GLY A 58 -1.61 -10.97 9.71
N GLN A 59 -1.92 -10.47 8.53
CA GLN A 59 -2.65 -9.21 8.35
C GLN A 59 -4.07 -9.28 8.93
N GLN A 60 -4.78 -10.41 8.75
CA GLN A 60 -6.12 -10.60 9.32
C GLN A 60 -6.10 -10.66 10.86
N LEU A 61 -5.08 -11.29 11.44
CA LEU A 61 -4.89 -11.35 12.89
C LEU A 61 -4.47 -9.99 13.46
N ALA A 62 -3.66 -9.24 12.72
CA ALA A 62 -3.05 -7.98 13.17
C ALA A 62 -4.08 -6.93 13.57
N GLY A 63 -5.21 -6.81 12.86
CA GLY A 63 -6.27 -5.86 13.20
C GLY A 63 -6.75 -6.06 14.64
N ARG A 64 -7.15 -7.28 14.98
CA ARG A 64 -7.62 -7.62 16.35
C ARG A 64 -6.53 -7.44 17.41
N LEU A 65 -5.28 -7.79 17.09
CA LEU A 65 -4.16 -7.65 18.01
C LEU A 65 -3.84 -6.17 18.27
N VAL A 66 -3.82 -5.35 17.23
CA VAL A 66 -3.55 -3.90 17.31
C VAL A 66 -4.66 -3.18 18.08
N ASP A 67 -5.92 -3.54 17.84
CA ASP A 67 -7.06 -2.96 18.56
C ASP A 67 -7.02 -3.32 20.05
N ARG A 68 -6.68 -4.57 20.38
CA ARG A 68 -6.65 -5.05 21.76
C ARG A 68 -5.43 -4.58 22.56
N PHE A 69 -4.23 -4.61 21.97
CA PHE A 69 -2.97 -4.40 22.68
C PHE A 69 -2.29 -3.07 22.32
N GLY A 70 -2.72 -2.43 21.24
CA GLY A 70 -2.10 -1.26 20.67
C GLY A 70 -0.93 -1.59 19.72
N PRO A 71 -0.66 -0.72 18.71
CA PRO A 71 0.25 -1.04 17.62
C PRO A 71 1.69 -1.28 18.08
N LEU A 72 2.19 -0.53 19.07
CA LEU A 72 3.57 -0.70 19.53
C LEU A 72 3.81 -2.02 20.26
N ARG A 73 2.83 -2.48 21.07
CA ARG A 73 2.93 -3.75 21.78
C ARG A 73 2.88 -4.95 20.84
N VAL A 74 2.23 -4.78 19.68
CA VAL A 74 2.19 -5.80 18.63
C VAL A 74 3.45 -5.72 17.75
N ALA A 75 3.88 -4.51 17.36
CA ALA A 75 5.08 -4.34 16.53
C ALA A 75 6.37 -4.77 17.24
N ALA A 76 6.43 -4.65 18.57
CA ALA A 76 7.65 -4.96 19.33
C ALA A 76 8.10 -6.43 19.18
N PRO A 77 7.30 -7.44 19.56
CA PRO A 77 7.73 -8.83 19.43
C PRO A 77 7.90 -9.24 17.96
N THR A 78 7.06 -8.76 17.05
CA THR A 78 7.15 -9.10 15.63
C THR A 78 8.39 -8.50 14.96
N ALA A 79 8.78 -7.28 15.31
CA ALA A 79 10.03 -6.68 14.82
C ALA A 79 11.27 -7.41 15.33
N LEU A 80 11.27 -7.87 16.59
CA LEU A 80 12.37 -8.66 17.14
C LEU A 80 12.46 -10.04 16.49
N ALA A 81 11.33 -10.64 16.11
CA ALA A 81 11.26 -11.94 15.47
C ALA A 81 11.57 -11.90 13.96
N GLU A 82 11.48 -10.73 13.30
CA GLU A 82 11.47 -10.60 11.83
C GLU A 82 12.66 -11.30 11.15
N GLY A 83 13.88 -10.94 11.52
CA GLY A 83 15.06 -11.58 10.95
C GLY A 83 15.33 -12.99 11.51
N LEU A 84 14.91 -13.26 12.75
CA LEU A 84 15.07 -14.61 13.34
C LEU A 84 14.25 -15.66 12.59
N LEU A 85 13.06 -15.29 12.11
CA LEU A 85 12.18 -16.20 11.38
C LEU A 85 12.62 -16.48 9.93
N LEU A 86 13.65 -15.78 9.43
CA LEU A 86 14.33 -16.17 8.21
C LEU A 86 15.24 -17.40 8.41
N LEU A 87 15.75 -17.64 9.63
CA LEU A 87 16.69 -18.74 9.88
C LEU A 87 16.11 -20.12 9.54
N PRO A 88 14.88 -20.49 9.96
CA PRO A 88 14.30 -21.78 9.61
C PRO A 88 14.26 -22.05 8.10
N THR A 89 14.12 -21.03 7.28
CA THR A 89 14.06 -21.18 5.82
C THR A 89 15.40 -21.70 5.24
N ALA A 90 16.55 -21.30 5.83
CA ALA A 90 17.86 -21.79 5.40
C ALA A 90 18.23 -23.17 5.94
N TYR A 91 17.47 -23.68 6.89
CA TYR A 91 17.65 -25.04 7.45
C TYR A 91 16.61 -26.03 6.92
N SER A 92 15.73 -25.61 6.04
CA SER A 92 14.65 -26.42 5.47
C SER A 92 15.18 -27.31 4.35
N PRO A 93 15.23 -28.65 4.53
CA PRO A 93 15.81 -29.55 3.53
C PRO A 93 14.82 -29.96 2.43
N ALA A 94 13.53 -29.63 2.57
CA ALA A 94 12.47 -30.10 1.70
C ALA A 94 11.36 -29.06 1.54
N LEU A 95 10.52 -29.26 0.50
CA LEU A 95 9.40 -28.38 0.17
C LEU A 95 8.49 -28.09 1.37
N LEU A 96 8.05 -29.14 2.08
CA LEU A 96 7.09 -28.98 3.18
C LEU A 96 7.66 -28.15 4.33
N SER A 97 8.91 -28.42 4.73
CA SER A 97 9.59 -27.65 5.79
C SER A 97 9.82 -26.22 5.40
N LEU A 98 10.20 -25.95 4.14
CA LEU A 98 10.37 -24.60 3.63
C LEU A 98 9.04 -23.86 3.57
N THR A 99 7.96 -24.51 3.07
CA THR A 99 6.61 -23.91 3.03
C THR A 99 6.13 -23.55 4.42
N ALA A 100 6.32 -24.42 5.41
CA ALA A 100 5.96 -24.16 6.80
C ALA A 100 6.78 -23.01 7.41
N ALA A 101 8.10 -22.98 7.18
CA ALA A 101 8.97 -21.90 7.65
C ALA A 101 8.57 -20.56 7.03
N LEU A 102 8.30 -20.53 5.72
CA LEU A 102 7.84 -19.34 5.00
C LEU A 102 6.45 -18.90 5.44
N PHE A 103 5.54 -19.83 5.75
CA PHE A 103 4.24 -19.48 6.31
C PHE A 103 4.38 -18.76 7.65
N VAL A 104 5.20 -19.29 8.56
CA VAL A 104 5.43 -18.67 9.88
C VAL A 104 6.11 -17.30 9.74
N PHE A 105 7.13 -17.17 8.88
CA PHE A 105 7.74 -15.89 8.55
C PHE A 105 6.70 -14.92 7.97
N GLY A 106 5.87 -15.38 7.03
CA GLY A 106 4.79 -14.62 6.44
C GLY A 106 3.80 -14.09 7.47
N VAL A 107 3.34 -14.93 8.41
CA VAL A 107 2.43 -14.50 9.50
C VAL A 107 3.06 -13.36 10.28
N ASN A 108 4.31 -13.49 10.71
CA ASN A 108 5.02 -12.43 11.43
C ASN A 108 5.15 -11.15 10.61
N HIS A 109 5.58 -11.29 9.36
CA HIS A 109 5.74 -10.20 8.40
C HIS A 109 4.41 -9.44 8.19
N GLY A 110 3.30 -10.18 8.01
CA GLY A 110 1.96 -9.59 7.87
C GLY A 110 1.49 -8.85 9.12
N VAL A 111 1.74 -9.41 10.31
CA VAL A 111 1.40 -8.74 11.58
C VAL A 111 2.23 -7.48 11.77
N LEU A 112 3.55 -7.56 11.54
CA LEU A 112 4.45 -6.41 11.65
C LEU A 112 4.06 -5.29 10.69
N ASN A 113 3.71 -5.64 9.44
CA ASN A 113 3.26 -4.67 8.43
C ASN A 113 2.11 -3.81 8.96
N ILE A 114 1.03 -4.42 9.43
CA ILE A 114 -0.13 -3.68 9.95
C ILE A 114 0.23 -2.89 11.21
N ALA A 115 0.96 -3.49 12.14
CA ALA A 115 1.29 -2.85 13.40
C ALA A 115 2.22 -1.63 13.24
N MET A 116 3.24 -1.71 12.37
CA MET A 116 4.15 -0.58 12.12
C MET A 116 3.45 0.55 11.36
N ASN A 117 2.56 0.23 10.40
CA ASN A 117 1.77 1.23 9.68
C ASN A 117 0.77 1.94 10.61
N ALA A 118 0.09 1.21 11.51
CA ALA A 118 -0.77 1.80 12.52
C ALA A 118 0.00 2.73 13.48
N ASN A 119 1.23 2.35 13.86
CA ASN A 119 2.12 3.20 14.67
C ASN A 119 2.58 4.45 13.90
N ALA A 120 2.89 4.32 12.60
CA ALA A 120 3.26 5.44 11.73
C ALA A 120 2.10 6.42 11.57
N LEU A 121 0.87 5.93 11.42
CA LEU A 121 -0.33 6.77 11.32
C LEU A 121 -0.55 7.60 12.60
N ARG A 122 -0.39 6.99 13.79
CA ARG A 122 -0.45 7.73 15.07
C ARG A 122 0.63 8.81 15.16
N THR A 123 1.84 8.50 14.69
CA THR A 123 2.94 9.48 14.65
C THR A 123 2.61 10.62 13.69
N GLN A 124 2.01 10.32 12.54
CA GLN A 124 1.57 11.33 11.56
C GLN A 124 0.51 12.26 12.16
N GLN A 125 -0.50 11.71 12.84
CA GLN A 125 -1.53 12.50 13.51
C GLN A 125 -0.93 13.46 14.54
N ALA A 126 0.03 12.99 15.35
CA ALA A 126 0.74 13.83 16.30
C ALA A 126 1.66 14.88 15.63
N TYR A 127 2.12 14.60 14.39
CA TYR A 127 2.98 15.50 13.61
C TYR A 127 2.18 16.62 12.92
N GLY A 128 0.86 16.45 12.72
CA GLY A 128 -0.02 17.41 12.04
C GLY A 128 0.24 17.60 10.55
N ARG A 129 1.06 16.73 9.90
CA ARG A 129 1.36 16.76 8.47
C ARG A 129 1.61 15.37 7.91
N PRO A 130 1.40 15.15 6.60
CA PRO A 130 1.65 13.86 5.95
C PRO A 130 3.13 13.45 6.05
N ILE A 131 3.40 12.25 6.60
CA ILE A 131 4.76 11.67 6.71
C ILE A 131 4.80 10.17 6.32
N ILE A 132 3.68 9.54 5.98
CA ILE A 132 3.60 8.12 5.65
C ILE A 132 4.50 7.77 4.45
N SER A 133 4.50 8.61 3.40
CA SER A 133 5.34 8.39 2.21
C SER A 133 6.82 8.29 2.58
N SER A 134 7.30 9.06 3.58
CA SER A 134 8.69 8.99 4.03
C SER A 134 9.03 7.67 4.73
N TYR A 135 8.08 7.05 5.42
CA TYR A 135 8.26 5.71 6.00
C TYR A 135 8.40 4.64 4.90
N HIS A 136 7.55 4.72 3.86
CA HIS A 136 7.64 3.80 2.73
C HIS A 136 8.91 4.00 1.89
N ALA A 137 9.44 5.23 1.81
CA ALA A 137 10.76 5.46 1.22
C ALA A 137 11.87 4.76 2.01
N VAL A 138 11.81 4.81 3.36
CA VAL A 138 12.77 4.09 4.23
C VAL A 138 12.61 2.57 4.08
N TYR A 139 11.38 2.06 3.92
CA TYR A 139 11.15 0.65 3.56
C TYR A 139 11.89 0.26 2.27
N SER A 140 11.77 1.06 1.21
CA SER A 140 12.45 0.79 -0.07
C SER A 140 13.98 0.85 0.06
N ILE A 141 14.51 1.80 0.87
CA ILE A 141 15.93 1.85 1.21
C ILE A 141 16.36 0.57 1.96
N GLY A 142 15.52 0.10 2.89
CA GLY A 142 15.73 -1.18 3.58
C GLY A 142 15.80 -2.35 2.61
N GLY A 143 14.86 -2.44 1.67
CA GLY A 143 14.84 -3.47 0.62
C GLY A 143 16.11 -3.49 -0.23
N PHE A 144 16.54 -2.29 -0.67
CA PHE A 144 17.83 -2.15 -1.37
C PHE A 144 19.01 -2.58 -0.52
N ALA A 145 19.12 -2.09 0.71
CA ALA A 145 20.21 -2.43 1.63
C ALA A 145 20.24 -3.94 1.92
N GLY A 146 19.09 -4.55 2.08
CA GLY A 146 18.96 -6.01 2.26
C GLY A 146 19.39 -6.78 1.04
N ALA A 147 18.96 -6.39 -0.16
CA ALA A 147 19.38 -7.02 -1.41
C ALA A 147 20.89 -6.88 -1.62
N ALA A 148 21.46 -5.70 -1.33
CA ALA A 148 22.91 -5.46 -1.41
C ALA A 148 23.68 -6.33 -0.40
N LEU A 149 23.20 -6.44 0.84
CA LEU A 149 23.80 -7.32 1.86
C LEU A 149 23.74 -8.79 1.43
N GLY A 150 22.57 -9.27 0.98
CA GLY A 150 22.38 -10.63 0.49
C GLY A 150 23.27 -10.94 -0.71
N GLY A 151 23.39 -9.99 -1.65
CA GLY A 151 24.28 -10.09 -2.81
C GLY A 151 25.76 -10.09 -2.45
N LEU A 152 26.18 -9.23 -1.52
CA LEU A 152 27.54 -9.20 -1.00
C LEU A 152 27.92 -10.51 -0.32
N CYS A 153 27.07 -11.03 0.57
CA CYS A 153 27.27 -12.33 1.21
C CYS A 153 27.36 -13.46 0.16
N ALA A 154 26.53 -13.40 -0.89
CA ALA A 154 26.59 -14.36 -1.98
C ALA A 154 27.90 -14.25 -2.80
N HIS A 155 28.37 -13.03 -3.07
CA HIS A 155 29.66 -12.78 -3.73
C HIS A 155 30.84 -13.32 -2.91
N LEU A 156 30.79 -13.16 -1.59
CA LEU A 156 31.77 -13.69 -0.64
C LEU A 156 31.60 -15.21 -0.40
N THR A 157 30.76 -15.90 -1.16
CA THR A 157 30.47 -17.34 -1.06
C THR A 157 29.90 -17.78 0.28
N TRP A 158 29.31 -16.87 1.04
CA TRP A 158 28.65 -17.21 2.30
C TRP A 158 27.38 -18.02 2.05
N SER A 159 27.15 -19.01 2.90
CA SER A 159 25.90 -19.78 2.85
C SER A 159 24.65 -18.90 3.16
N ALA A 160 23.48 -19.36 2.73
CA ALA A 160 22.23 -18.71 3.12
C ALA A 160 22.06 -18.65 4.65
N ARG A 161 22.53 -19.69 5.38
CA ARG A 161 22.52 -19.72 6.86
C ARG A 161 23.32 -18.58 7.47
N ALA A 162 24.56 -18.38 7.02
CA ALA A 162 25.42 -17.29 7.50
C ALA A 162 24.82 -15.92 7.17
N THR A 163 24.28 -15.74 5.96
CA THR A 163 23.62 -14.51 5.55
C THR A 163 22.42 -14.18 6.46
N PHE A 164 21.55 -15.17 6.75
CA PHE A 164 20.38 -14.95 7.58
C PHE A 164 20.73 -14.76 9.06
N LEU A 165 21.83 -15.35 9.57
CA LEU A 165 22.35 -15.06 10.91
C LEU A 165 22.76 -13.60 11.05
N VAL A 166 23.53 -13.08 10.08
CA VAL A 166 23.90 -11.64 10.08
C VAL A 166 22.67 -10.76 9.97
N THR A 167 21.73 -11.14 9.11
CA THR A 167 20.46 -10.39 8.97
C THR A 167 19.66 -10.40 10.27
N ALA A 168 19.54 -11.54 10.93
CA ALA A 168 18.88 -11.67 12.23
C ALA A 168 19.53 -10.77 13.29
N ALA A 169 20.87 -10.77 13.36
CA ALA A 169 21.60 -9.89 14.28
C ALA A 169 21.35 -8.40 14.01
N LEU A 170 21.42 -7.99 12.74
CA LEU A 170 21.18 -6.60 12.33
C LEU A 170 19.73 -6.16 12.57
N THR A 171 18.74 -6.96 12.19
CA THR A 171 17.33 -6.65 12.42
C THR A 171 16.99 -6.62 13.89
N LEU A 172 17.55 -7.54 14.68
CA LEU A 172 17.39 -7.56 16.15
C LEU A 172 18.00 -6.30 16.79
N ALA A 173 19.17 -5.87 16.36
CA ALA A 173 19.80 -4.64 16.83
C ALA A 173 18.95 -3.41 16.47
N LEU A 174 18.49 -3.29 15.22
CA LEU A 174 17.62 -2.20 14.76
C LEU A 174 16.30 -2.18 15.50
N ALA A 175 15.66 -3.35 15.67
CA ALA A 175 14.42 -3.47 16.44
C ALA A 175 14.62 -3.06 17.89
N SER A 176 15.65 -3.58 18.56
CA SER A 176 15.97 -3.25 19.96
C SER A 176 16.21 -1.75 20.12
N TRP A 177 16.99 -1.15 19.23
CA TRP A 177 17.25 0.29 19.23
C TRP A 177 15.97 1.10 19.02
N SER A 178 15.18 0.77 18.01
CA SER A 178 13.87 1.39 17.77
C SER A 178 12.97 1.32 19.00
N LEU A 179 12.84 0.13 19.59
CA LEU A 179 11.96 -0.10 20.74
C LEU A 179 12.40 0.63 22.01
N THR A 180 13.71 0.78 22.26
CA THR A 180 14.19 1.59 23.41
C THR A 180 13.75 3.05 23.28
N TRP A 181 13.72 3.60 22.08
CA TRP A 181 13.29 4.98 21.83
C TRP A 181 11.78 5.14 21.87
N LEU A 182 11.02 4.19 21.30
CA LEU A 182 9.56 4.21 21.34
C LEU A 182 8.99 4.02 22.74
N ARG A 183 9.64 3.20 23.58
CA ARG A 183 9.24 3.01 24.98
C ARG A 183 9.54 4.23 25.86
N ARG A 184 10.66 4.91 25.62
CA ARG A 184 11.06 6.13 26.38
C ARG A 184 10.19 7.34 26.05
N ASN A 185 9.55 7.35 24.89
CA ASN A 185 8.68 8.43 24.41
C ASN A 185 7.33 7.83 23.96
N PRO A 186 6.51 7.27 24.87
CA PRO A 186 5.19 6.84 24.50
C PRO A 186 4.45 8.10 24.04
N LEU A 187 4.06 8.14 22.74
CA LEU A 187 3.01 9.06 22.31
C LEU A 187 1.84 8.73 23.22
N ARG A 188 1.55 9.59 24.20
CA ARG A 188 0.43 9.41 25.11
C ARG A 188 -0.78 9.17 24.24
N THR A 189 -1.28 7.97 24.27
CA THR A 189 -2.54 7.63 23.64
C THR A 189 -3.61 8.37 24.43
N THR A 190 -3.96 9.57 24.00
CA THR A 190 -5.31 10.04 24.25
C THR A 190 -6.17 8.93 23.64
N PRO A 191 -7.05 8.27 24.39
CA PRO A 191 -8.02 7.36 23.81
C PRO A 191 -8.65 8.12 22.64
N ALA A 192 -8.72 7.48 21.46
CA ALA A 192 -9.50 8.08 20.38
C ALA A 192 -10.82 8.49 21.02
N PRO A 193 -11.25 9.76 20.90
CA PRO A 193 -12.57 10.12 21.37
C PRO A 193 -13.49 9.05 20.76
N ALA A 194 -14.22 8.34 21.61
CA ALA A 194 -15.28 7.45 21.17
C ALA A 194 -16.02 8.25 20.10
N ALA A 195 -16.30 7.62 18.96
CA ALA A 195 -16.90 8.29 17.82
C ALA A 195 -18.13 9.06 18.28
N THR A 196 -17.89 10.21 18.86
CA THR A 196 -18.87 11.25 19.07
C THR A 196 -19.13 11.80 17.70
N GLU A 197 -20.37 11.75 17.31
CA GLU A 197 -20.97 12.39 16.17
C GLU A 197 -20.13 13.59 15.74
N HIS A 198 -19.73 13.60 14.47
CA HIS A 198 -19.12 14.78 13.88
C HIS A 198 -19.95 15.98 14.30
N PRO A 199 -19.41 16.95 15.05
CA PRO A 199 -20.04 18.25 15.08
C PRO A 199 -20.12 18.69 13.62
N ALA A 200 -21.30 18.99 13.14
CA ALA A 200 -21.50 19.62 11.86
C ALA A 200 -20.46 20.73 11.74
N LEU A 201 -19.61 20.67 10.73
CA LEU A 201 -18.69 21.75 10.43
C LEU A 201 -19.53 23.02 10.37
N PRO A 202 -19.22 24.08 11.13
CA PRO A 202 -19.90 25.34 10.95
C PRO A 202 -19.75 25.73 9.46
N ASP A 203 -20.86 26.11 8.85
CA ASP A 203 -20.90 26.60 7.48
C ASP A 203 -19.74 27.56 7.25
N GLN A 204 -18.76 27.13 6.45
CA GLN A 204 -17.75 28.05 5.97
C GLN A 204 -18.48 29.05 5.06
N PRO A 205 -18.41 30.35 5.34
CA PRO A 205 -18.95 31.33 4.42
C PRO A 205 -18.23 31.15 3.08
N ALA A 206 -19.02 31.03 2.02
CA ALA A 206 -18.55 30.96 0.65
C ALA A 206 -17.50 32.07 0.43
N LEU A 207 -16.30 31.69 0.02
CA LEU A 207 -15.28 32.61 -0.49
C LEU A 207 -15.84 33.24 -1.78
N VAL A 208 -16.51 34.39 -1.58
CA VAL A 208 -16.90 35.30 -2.67
C VAL A 208 -15.65 35.80 -3.33
N ASN A 209 -15.60 35.55 -4.62
CA ASN A 209 -14.72 36.10 -5.65
C ASN A 209 -13.92 37.33 -5.24
N GLN A 210 -12.59 37.24 -5.29
CA GLN A 210 -11.75 38.43 -5.44
C GLN A 210 -11.78 38.85 -6.91
N PRO A 211 -12.09 40.14 -7.22
CA PRO A 211 -12.04 40.64 -8.57
C PRO A 211 -10.59 40.94 -8.99
N THR A 212 -10.26 40.52 -10.20
CA THR A 212 -9.07 40.95 -10.96
C THR A 212 -9.09 42.47 -11.17
N PRO A 213 -7.94 43.14 -11.15
CA PRO A 213 -7.86 44.59 -11.39
C PRO A 213 -8.04 44.89 -12.88
N THR A 214 -9.09 45.60 -13.22
CA THR A 214 -9.26 46.21 -14.55
C THR A 214 -9.20 47.74 -14.45
N THR A 215 -8.46 48.28 -15.35
CA THR A 215 -8.10 49.66 -15.67
C THR A 215 -9.25 50.67 -15.58
N GLN A 216 -8.88 51.87 -15.09
CA GLN A 216 -9.67 53.11 -15.00
C GLN A 216 -10.26 53.57 -16.32
N SER A 217 -11.51 54.08 -16.29
CA SER A 217 -11.96 55.30 -16.97
C SER A 217 -13.26 55.80 -16.35
N ALA A 218 -13.31 57.09 -16.00
CA ALA A 218 -14.38 57.86 -15.36
C ALA A 218 -15.36 58.48 -16.40
N PRO A 219 -16.28 59.41 -16.01
CA PRO A 219 -17.51 59.27 -15.25
C PRO A 219 -18.75 59.82 -16.00
N ALA A 220 -19.97 59.51 -15.59
CA ALA A 220 -21.09 60.45 -15.71
C ALA A 220 -22.44 59.95 -15.12
N THR A 221 -23.01 60.78 -14.29
CA THR A 221 -24.44 61.18 -14.05
C THR A 221 -25.39 60.16 -13.36
N GLN A 222 -25.79 60.57 -12.15
CA GLN A 222 -27.05 60.21 -11.43
C GLN A 222 -28.28 60.72 -12.17
N PRO A 223 -29.52 60.26 -11.89
CA PRO A 223 -30.32 60.76 -10.79
C PRO A 223 -31.21 59.73 -10.02
N THR A 224 -31.69 60.21 -8.89
CA THR A 224 -32.47 59.71 -7.75
C THR A 224 -34.01 59.52 -8.06
N PRO A 225 -34.90 59.33 -7.06
CA PRO A 225 -35.44 58.10 -6.53
C PRO A 225 -37.00 58.00 -6.58
N THR A 226 -37.60 56.84 -6.31
CA THR A 226 -39.04 56.84 -5.87
C THR A 226 -39.46 55.55 -5.14
N ALA A 227 -39.88 55.80 -3.90
CA ALA A 227 -41.04 55.25 -3.12
C ALA A 227 -41.25 53.76 -2.88
N GLN A 228 -41.27 53.44 -1.58
CA GLN A 228 -41.98 52.34 -0.90
C GLN A 228 -43.52 52.48 -1.02
N PRO A 229 -44.32 51.40 -0.75
CA PRO A 229 -44.97 51.33 0.54
C PRO A 229 -45.06 49.90 1.16
N THR A 230 -45.23 49.87 2.49
CA THR A 230 -45.57 48.84 3.48
C THR A 230 -47.07 48.67 3.61
N PRO A 231 -47.63 47.92 4.63
CA PRO A 231 -47.71 46.47 4.88
C PRO A 231 -49.17 46.02 5.14
N THR A 232 -49.45 44.71 5.32
CA THR A 232 -50.69 44.25 6.05
C THR A 232 -50.51 42.80 6.52
N ALA A 233 -50.43 42.56 7.79
CA ALA A 233 -51.36 42.00 8.78
C ALA A 233 -51.62 40.48 8.77
N GLN A 234 -51.26 39.89 9.92
CA GLN A 234 -51.70 38.58 10.47
C GLN A 234 -53.23 38.51 10.70
N PRO A 235 -53.79 37.27 10.91
CA PRO A 235 -54.05 36.82 12.29
C PRO A 235 -53.81 35.32 12.57
N ALA A 236 -53.59 35.03 13.86
CA ALA A 236 -53.76 33.75 14.56
C ALA A 236 -55.10 33.80 15.32
N PRO A 237 -55.49 32.85 16.25
CA PRO A 237 -55.29 31.42 16.45
C PRO A 237 -56.60 30.63 16.77
N SER A 238 -56.56 29.31 17.06
CA SER A 238 -57.54 28.63 17.93
C SER A 238 -57.09 27.22 18.34
N ASP A 239 -56.80 27.02 19.56
CA ASP A 239 -57.34 26.24 20.68
C ASP A 239 -57.65 24.74 20.46
N GLY A 240 -57.09 23.94 21.38
CA GLY A 240 -57.12 22.52 21.70
C GLY A 240 -58.50 21.92 22.09
N PRO A 241 -58.65 20.86 22.95
CA PRO A 241 -57.72 20.27 23.94
C PRO A 241 -57.73 18.72 24.05
N ALA A 242 -56.75 18.21 24.84
CA ALA A 242 -56.73 17.09 25.79
C ALA A 242 -57.58 15.82 25.65
N THR A 243 -56.95 14.64 25.86
CA THR A 243 -57.21 13.78 27.02
C THR A 243 -56.23 12.60 27.11
N ALA A 244 -55.97 12.24 28.35
CA ALA A 244 -55.11 11.21 28.90
C ALA A 244 -55.73 9.79 28.83
N GLU A 245 -54.86 8.75 28.97
CA GLU A 245 -54.86 7.73 30.03
C GLU A 245 -53.86 6.60 29.77
N ARG A 246 -52.92 6.45 30.66
CA ARG A 246 -52.58 5.35 31.58
C ARG A 246 -52.57 3.91 31.07
N SER A 247 -51.46 3.29 31.26
CA SER A 247 -51.08 2.22 32.20
C SER A 247 -50.44 0.97 31.54
N GLY A 248 -49.46 0.42 32.25
CA GLY A 248 -49.16 -0.99 32.18
C GLY A 248 -47.68 -1.33 31.94
N GLY A 249 -46.94 -1.56 33.02
CA GLY A 249 -45.54 -1.98 33.00
C GLY A 249 -45.34 -3.45 32.61
N ALA A 250 -44.14 -3.75 32.12
CA ALA A 250 -43.50 -5.05 32.31
C ALA A 250 -41.98 -4.90 32.13
N LEU A 251 -41.25 -5.23 33.17
CA LEU A 251 -39.81 -5.41 33.17
C LEU A 251 -39.45 -6.59 32.25
N ALA A 252 -38.59 -6.35 31.27
CA ALA A 252 -37.88 -7.40 30.56
C ALA A 252 -36.39 -7.10 30.55
N LYS A 253 -35.64 -8.02 31.12
CA LYS A 253 -34.20 -8.06 31.26
C LYS A 253 -33.53 -7.95 29.90
N THR A 254 -32.67 -6.97 29.69
CA THR A 254 -31.77 -6.90 28.54
C THR A 254 -30.47 -7.60 28.84
N SER A 255 -30.18 -8.65 28.08
CA SER A 255 -28.91 -9.35 28.02
C SER A 255 -27.95 -8.58 27.08
N PRO A 256 -26.66 -8.44 27.42
CA PRO A 256 -25.70 -7.72 26.56
C PRO A 256 -25.07 -8.68 25.56
N ALA A 257 -25.64 -8.77 24.35
CA ALA A 257 -25.04 -9.51 23.25
C ALA A 257 -25.34 -8.84 21.91
N ALA A 258 -24.76 -7.68 21.65
CA ALA A 258 -24.81 -7.05 20.33
C ALA A 258 -23.68 -6.01 20.16
N ALA A 259 -22.43 -6.47 20.19
CA ALA A 259 -21.28 -5.67 19.78
C ALA A 259 -20.18 -6.56 19.22
N SER A 260 -20.50 -7.38 18.23
CA SER A 260 -19.51 -8.16 17.49
C SER A 260 -20.07 -8.65 16.14
N SER A 261 -20.49 -7.75 15.27
CA SER A 261 -20.78 -8.15 13.89
C SER A 261 -20.68 -7.01 12.86
N ALA A 262 -19.72 -6.11 13.03
CA ALA A 262 -19.50 -5.02 12.06
C ALA A 262 -18.34 -5.27 11.09
N ALA A 263 -17.87 -6.52 10.95
CA ALA A 263 -16.79 -6.88 10.02
C ALA A 263 -17.18 -7.92 8.96
N ALA A 264 -18.43 -8.35 8.93
CA ALA A 264 -18.93 -9.25 7.91
C ALA A 264 -20.33 -8.78 7.45
N SER A 265 -20.43 -7.54 7.02
CA SER A 265 -21.67 -7.05 6.43
C SER A 265 -21.51 -6.87 4.94
N SER A 266 -22.02 -7.87 4.24
CA SER A 266 -22.82 -7.78 3.03
C SER A 266 -22.42 -6.67 2.07
N ALA A 267 -21.78 -7.05 0.98
CA ALA A 267 -21.75 -6.28 -0.25
C ALA A 267 -23.17 -5.96 -0.71
N ALA A 268 -23.74 -4.87 -0.22
CA ALA A 268 -24.92 -4.27 -0.82
C ALA A 268 -24.53 -3.86 -2.24
N VAL A 269 -25.08 -4.55 -3.22
CA VAL A 269 -24.98 -4.25 -4.65
C VAL A 269 -25.53 -2.85 -4.87
N LEU A 270 -24.62 -1.88 -5.09
CA LEU A 270 -25.00 -0.53 -5.53
C LEU A 270 -25.25 -0.55 -7.05
N PRO A 271 -26.13 0.32 -7.59
CA PRO A 271 -26.50 0.30 -9.01
C PRO A 271 -25.26 0.42 -9.93
N ASP A 272 -25.30 -0.34 -11.01
CA ASP A 272 -24.23 -0.91 -11.86
C ASP A 272 -23.12 0.02 -12.41
N GLY A 273 -23.33 1.30 -12.54
CA GLY A 273 -22.36 2.19 -13.20
C GLY A 273 -21.15 2.61 -12.34
N ARG A 274 -21.28 2.59 -11.03
CA ARG A 274 -20.21 3.03 -10.10
C ARG A 274 -19.29 1.88 -9.66
N LEU A 275 -19.79 0.64 -9.68
CA LEU A 275 -19.01 -0.55 -9.35
C LEU A 275 -17.98 -0.90 -10.43
N GLN A 276 -18.29 -0.72 -11.70
CA GLN A 276 -17.37 -1.01 -12.82
C GLN A 276 -16.12 -0.12 -12.78
N GLY A 277 -16.24 1.16 -12.45
CA GLY A 277 -15.07 2.05 -12.32
C GLY A 277 -14.10 1.61 -11.24
N VAL A 278 -14.57 1.26 -10.06
CA VAL A 278 -13.75 0.81 -8.90
C VAL A 278 -13.17 -0.57 -9.16
N TRP A 279 -13.91 -1.47 -9.80
CA TRP A 279 -13.44 -2.80 -10.16
C TRP A 279 -12.28 -2.75 -11.15
N LEU A 280 -12.40 -1.98 -12.24
CA LEU A 280 -11.31 -1.82 -13.21
C LEU A 280 -10.06 -1.22 -12.57
N LEU A 281 -10.20 -0.19 -11.69
CA LEU A 281 -9.07 0.35 -10.93
C LEU A 281 -8.42 -0.70 -10.03
N GLY A 282 -9.23 -1.57 -9.41
CA GLY A 282 -8.73 -2.71 -8.64
C GLY A 282 -7.94 -3.71 -9.50
N VAL A 283 -8.42 -4.00 -10.72
CA VAL A 283 -7.70 -4.86 -11.68
C VAL A 283 -6.38 -4.21 -12.11
N LEU A 284 -6.34 -2.89 -12.35
CA LEU A 284 -5.08 -2.19 -12.65
C LEU A 284 -4.09 -2.25 -11.49
N ALA A 285 -4.57 -2.10 -10.25
CA ALA A 285 -3.73 -2.27 -9.06
C ALA A 285 -3.22 -3.71 -8.95
N PHE A 286 -4.08 -4.71 -9.17
CA PHE A 286 -3.72 -6.13 -9.22
C PHE A 286 -2.60 -6.38 -10.23
N CYS A 287 -2.77 -5.94 -11.47
CA CYS A 287 -1.78 -6.12 -12.54
C CYS A 287 -0.42 -5.50 -12.18
N ALA A 288 -0.43 -4.29 -11.62
CA ALA A 288 0.81 -3.62 -11.23
C ALA A 288 1.53 -4.36 -10.09
N LEU A 289 0.77 -4.81 -9.08
CA LEU A 289 1.37 -5.49 -7.92
C LEU A 289 1.77 -6.94 -8.22
N VAL A 290 1.17 -7.63 -9.21
CA VAL A 290 1.72 -8.89 -9.74
C VAL A 290 3.15 -8.69 -10.24
N GLY A 291 3.41 -7.60 -10.97
CA GLY A 291 4.76 -7.26 -11.45
C GLY A 291 5.75 -7.00 -10.31
N GLU A 292 5.32 -6.34 -9.25
CA GLU A 292 6.14 -6.09 -8.05
C GLU A 292 6.47 -7.41 -7.32
N GLY A 293 5.47 -8.28 -7.11
CA GLY A 293 5.68 -9.61 -6.50
C GLY A 293 6.58 -10.51 -7.36
N ALA A 294 6.39 -10.50 -8.69
CA ALA A 294 7.24 -11.25 -9.61
C ALA A 294 8.70 -10.78 -9.56
N ALA A 295 8.94 -9.47 -9.48
CA ALA A 295 10.30 -8.93 -9.34
C ALA A 295 10.95 -9.34 -8.02
N ALA A 296 10.19 -9.34 -6.93
CA ALA A 296 10.69 -9.70 -5.61
C ALA A 296 11.21 -11.15 -5.55
N ASP A 297 10.46 -12.10 -6.09
CA ASP A 297 10.78 -13.52 -5.91
C ASP A 297 11.52 -14.14 -7.09
N TRP A 298 11.37 -13.61 -8.30
CA TRP A 298 11.91 -14.25 -9.50
C TRP A 298 13.09 -13.51 -10.14
N SER A 299 13.38 -12.25 -9.77
CA SER A 299 14.48 -11.51 -10.40
C SER A 299 15.84 -12.17 -10.17
N ALA A 300 16.13 -12.60 -8.93
CA ALA A 300 17.40 -13.25 -8.62
C ALA A 300 17.49 -14.68 -9.23
N VAL A 301 16.38 -15.42 -9.22
CA VAL A 301 16.30 -16.75 -9.86
C VAL A 301 16.55 -16.63 -11.36
N TYR A 302 15.90 -15.68 -12.03
CA TYR A 302 16.07 -15.44 -13.48
C TYR A 302 17.50 -15.06 -13.84
N LEU A 303 18.09 -14.10 -13.12
CA LEU A 303 19.45 -13.64 -13.38
C LEU A 303 20.50 -14.74 -13.16
N ARG A 304 20.31 -15.60 -12.16
CA ARG A 304 21.25 -16.69 -11.88
C ARG A 304 21.00 -17.91 -12.76
N ASP A 305 19.78 -18.47 -12.69
CA ASP A 305 19.50 -19.81 -13.24
C ASP A 305 19.24 -19.78 -14.74
N THR A 306 18.68 -18.68 -15.26
CA THR A 306 18.38 -18.55 -16.69
C THR A 306 19.50 -17.84 -17.46
N LEU A 307 20.07 -16.77 -16.85
CA LEU A 307 21.07 -15.93 -17.54
C LEU A 307 22.52 -16.25 -17.15
N GLY A 308 22.76 -17.21 -16.25
CA GLY A 308 24.07 -17.65 -15.84
C GLY A 308 24.89 -16.63 -15.03
N GLY A 309 24.21 -15.66 -14.43
CA GLY A 309 24.85 -14.67 -13.55
C GLY A 309 25.39 -15.28 -12.26
N THR A 310 26.45 -14.68 -11.71
CA THR A 310 26.95 -15.11 -10.39
C THR A 310 25.91 -14.87 -9.30
N ALA A 311 26.01 -15.61 -8.19
CA ALA A 311 25.08 -15.45 -7.07
C ALA A 311 25.05 -14.02 -6.50
N GLY A 312 26.18 -13.31 -6.47
CA GLY A 312 26.26 -11.91 -6.09
C GLY A 312 25.56 -10.97 -7.09
N PHE A 313 25.77 -11.21 -8.38
CA PHE A 313 25.16 -10.44 -9.45
C PHE A 313 23.63 -10.62 -9.51
N ALA A 314 23.14 -11.81 -9.19
CA ALA A 314 21.70 -12.11 -9.19
C ALA A 314 20.89 -11.17 -8.29
N ALA A 315 21.45 -10.77 -7.14
CA ALA A 315 20.83 -9.82 -6.23
C ALA A 315 20.63 -8.42 -6.84
N ALA A 316 21.42 -8.06 -7.88
CA ALA A 316 21.33 -6.77 -8.55
C ALA A 316 19.96 -6.57 -9.25
N GLY A 317 19.26 -7.64 -9.62
CA GLY A 317 17.94 -7.56 -10.23
C GLY A 317 16.93 -6.84 -9.35
N TYR A 318 16.72 -7.35 -8.15
CA TYR A 318 15.79 -6.72 -7.20
C TYR A 318 16.33 -5.39 -6.67
N ALA A 319 17.63 -5.27 -6.43
CA ALA A 319 18.25 -4.01 -6.00
C ALA A 319 17.99 -2.88 -7.01
N ALA A 320 18.19 -3.13 -8.31
CA ALA A 320 17.93 -2.17 -9.37
C ALA A 320 16.43 -1.81 -9.49
N PHE A 321 15.57 -2.82 -9.37
CA PHE A 321 14.12 -2.61 -9.28
C PHE A 321 13.75 -1.67 -8.13
N ALA A 322 14.23 -1.93 -6.92
CA ALA A 322 13.90 -1.16 -5.73
C ALA A 322 14.43 0.29 -5.79
N VAL A 323 15.67 0.48 -6.28
CA VAL A 323 16.27 1.81 -6.47
C VAL A 323 15.51 2.62 -7.51
N ALA A 324 15.22 2.02 -8.66
CA ALA A 324 14.51 2.69 -9.75
C ALA A 324 13.07 3.05 -9.34
N MET A 325 12.38 2.16 -8.63
CA MET A 325 11.06 2.42 -8.08
C MET A 325 11.09 3.57 -7.07
N THR A 326 12.05 3.58 -6.16
CA THR A 326 12.21 4.66 -5.17
C THR A 326 12.47 6.00 -5.85
N GLY A 327 13.40 6.03 -6.79
CA GLY A 327 13.72 7.23 -7.57
C GLY A 327 12.49 7.78 -8.31
N ALA A 328 11.75 6.91 -8.99
CA ALA A 328 10.54 7.30 -9.71
C ALA A 328 9.42 7.80 -8.77
N ARG A 329 9.26 7.21 -7.58
CA ARG A 329 8.31 7.70 -6.56
C ARG A 329 8.67 9.10 -6.03
N LEU A 330 9.97 9.42 -5.90
CA LEU A 330 10.40 10.75 -5.44
C LEU A 330 10.05 11.88 -6.42
N VAL A 331 10.01 11.58 -7.72
CA VAL A 331 9.64 12.54 -8.76
C VAL A 331 8.18 12.40 -9.20
N GLY A 332 7.47 11.38 -8.72
CA GLY A 332 6.12 10.99 -9.14
C GLY A 332 5.10 12.11 -9.02
N ASP A 333 5.12 12.89 -7.93
CA ASP A 333 4.19 14.01 -7.73
C ASP A 333 4.39 15.11 -8.78
N ARG A 334 5.65 15.42 -9.11
CA ARG A 334 5.97 16.40 -10.18
C ARG A 334 5.53 15.91 -11.54
N LEU A 335 5.79 14.63 -11.83
CA LEU A 335 5.36 14.01 -13.09
C LEU A 335 3.84 13.96 -13.19
N THR A 336 3.12 13.71 -12.09
CA THR A 336 1.66 13.75 -12.05
C THR A 336 1.13 15.15 -12.37
N ALA A 337 1.76 16.18 -11.81
CA ALA A 337 1.37 17.58 -12.08
C ALA A 337 1.61 17.99 -13.54
N LEU A 338 2.69 17.49 -14.16
CA LEU A 338 3.05 17.85 -15.54
C LEU A 338 2.25 17.06 -16.59
N LEU A 339 2.09 15.76 -16.40
CA LEU A 339 1.54 14.84 -17.41
C LEU A 339 0.06 14.48 -17.16
N GLY A 340 -0.41 14.70 -15.95
CA GLY A 340 -1.69 14.17 -15.48
C GLY A 340 -1.68 12.65 -15.30
N PRO A 341 -2.69 12.10 -14.58
CA PRO A 341 -2.69 10.70 -14.17
C PRO A 341 -2.74 9.70 -15.33
N VAL A 342 -3.47 10.01 -16.41
CA VAL A 342 -3.66 9.10 -17.56
C VAL A 342 -2.36 8.92 -18.33
N LEU A 343 -1.72 10.03 -18.72
CA LEU A 343 -0.49 9.97 -19.52
C LEU A 343 0.67 9.42 -18.69
N LEU A 344 0.76 9.82 -17.42
CA LEU A 344 1.78 9.29 -16.51
C LEU A 344 1.67 7.77 -16.38
N VAL A 345 0.49 7.22 -16.05
CA VAL A 345 0.31 5.78 -15.89
C VAL A 345 0.56 5.04 -17.21
N ARG A 346 0.13 5.59 -18.34
CA ARG A 346 0.39 4.99 -19.65
C ARG A 346 1.88 4.92 -19.95
N ALA A 347 2.60 6.04 -19.83
CA ALA A 347 4.04 6.11 -20.08
C ALA A 347 4.81 5.20 -19.12
N SER A 348 4.49 5.24 -17.83
CA SER A 348 5.10 4.41 -16.80
C SER A 348 4.91 2.92 -17.10
N ALA A 349 3.70 2.49 -17.43
CA ALA A 349 3.39 1.11 -17.76
C ALA A 349 4.08 0.65 -19.06
N LEU A 350 4.22 1.53 -20.06
CA LEU A 350 4.99 1.24 -21.29
C LEU A 350 6.48 1.11 -20.99
N VAL A 351 7.06 1.94 -20.12
CA VAL A 351 8.47 1.81 -19.69
C VAL A 351 8.68 0.45 -19.01
N ALA A 352 7.76 0.03 -18.12
CA ALA A 352 7.82 -1.27 -17.46
C ALA A 352 7.76 -2.42 -18.48
N ALA A 353 6.77 -2.39 -19.38
CA ALA A 353 6.55 -3.43 -20.38
C ALA A 353 7.70 -3.53 -21.39
N ALA A 354 8.13 -2.39 -21.95
CA ALA A 354 9.21 -2.35 -22.93
C ALA A 354 10.56 -2.74 -22.32
N GLY A 355 10.89 -2.19 -21.13
CA GLY A 355 12.17 -2.45 -20.49
C GLY A 355 12.34 -3.92 -20.13
N LEU A 356 11.35 -4.52 -19.45
CA LEU A 356 11.41 -5.95 -19.11
C LEU A 356 11.28 -6.80 -20.39
N GLY A 357 10.37 -6.48 -21.32
CA GLY A 357 10.18 -7.23 -22.54
C GLY A 357 11.45 -7.31 -23.39
N VAL A 358 12.14 -6.18 -23.61
CA VAL A 358 13.43 -6.14 -24.31
C VAL A 358 14.49 -6.97 -23.58
N ALA A 359 14.56 -6.88 -22.24
CA ALA A 359 15.52 -7.65 -21.46
C ALA A 359 15.29 -9.17 -21.60
N LEU A 360 14.04 -9.61 -21.62
CA LEU A 360 13.69 -11.03 -21.84
C LEU A 360 14.08 -11.53 -23.23
N LEU A 361 13.99 -10.66 -24.24
CA LEU A 361 14.40 -10.98 -25.63
C LEU A 361 15.93 -11.04 -25.78
N LEU A 362 16.65 -10.10 -25.18
CA LEU A 362 18.12 -10.02 -25.26
C LEU A 362 18.82 -11.15 -24.50
N ARG A 363 18.21 -11.72 -23.49
CA ARG A 363 18.73 -12.84 -22.67
C ARG A 363 20.16 -12.60 -22.17
N HIS A 364 20.47 -11.35 -21.79
CA HIS A 364 21.78 -10.95 -21.30
C HIS A 364 21.70 -10.50 -19.83
N PRO A 365 22.63 -10.88 -18.94
CA PRO A 365 22.54 -10.56 -17.50
C PRO A 365 22.38 -9.06 -17.20
N VAL A 366 23.15 -8.19 -17.85
CA VAL A 366 23.05 -6.73 -17.67
C VAL A 366 21.72 -6.20 -18.18
N ALA A 367 21.21 -6.71 -19.31
CA ALA A 367 19.90 -6.36 -19.82
C ALA A 367 18.78 -6.79 -18.84
N GLY A 368 18.93 -7.94 -18.18
CA GLY A 368 18.03 -8.40 -17.13
C GLY A 368 17.94 -7.41 -15.96
N VAL A 369 19.09 -6.95 -15.45
CA VAL A 369 19.13 -5.92 -14.39
C VAL A 369 18.47 -4.63 -14.85
N ALA A 370 18.76 -4.14 -16.06
CA ALA A 370 18.15 -2.95 -16.63
C ALA A 370 16.64 -3.11 -16.83
N GLY A 371 16.19 -4.30 -17.24
CA GLY A 371 14.77 -4.64 -17.40
C GLY A 371 14.00 -4.58 -16.07
N PHE A 372 14.58 -5.13 -15.00
CA PHE A 372 13.97 -5.01 -13.66
C PHE A 372 14.01 -3.58 -13.14
N ALA A 373 15.05 -2.78 -13.44
CA ALA A 373 15.06 -1.35 -13.13
C ALA A 373 13.93 -0.61 -13.85
N CYS A 374 13.73 -0.85 -15.16
CA CYS A 374 12.63 -0.27 -15.93
C CYS A 374 11.26 -0.72 -15.39
N LEU A 375 11.12 -1.99 -15.00
CA LEU A 375 9.91 -2.49 -14.35
C LEU A 375 9.62 -1.72 -13.06
N GLY A 376 10.62 -1.55 -12.19
CA GLY A 376 10.50 -0.80 -10.93
C GLY A 376 10.12 0.66 -11.14
N ALA A 377 10.81 1.36 -12.04
CA ALA A 377 10.50 2.75 -12.38
C ALA A 377 9.08 2.90 -12.94
N GLY A 378 8.68 1.97 -13.81
CA GLY A 378 7.36 2.00 -14.45
C GLY A 378 6.21 1.66 -13.51
N LEU A 379 6.39 0.73 -12.56
CA LEU A 379 5.34 0.39 -11.61
C LEU A 379 5.16 1.44 -10.51
N ALA A 380 6.17 2.26 -10.24
CA ALA A 380 6.25 3.19 -9.11
C ALA A 380 5.04 4.13 -8.97
N CYS A 381 4.55 4.66 -10.10
CA CYS A 381 3.48 5.66 -10.13
C CYS A 381 2.08 5.06 -10.35
N ILE A 382 1.95 3.78 -10.73
CA ILE A 382 0.65 3.19 -11.10
C ILE A 382 -0.26 3.09 -9.87
N ALA A 383 0.17 2.43 -8.81
CA ALA A 383 -0.64 2.21 -7.62
C ALA A 383 -1.09 3.53 -6.95
N PRO A 384 -0.25 4.55 -6.72
CA PRO A 384 -0.67 5.83 -6.15
C PRO A 384 -1.76 6.53 -6.98
N GLN A 385 -1.64 6.54 -8.31
CA GLN A 385 -2.63 7.16 -9.20
C GLN A 385 -3.96 6.40 -9.21
N VAL A 386 -3.90 5.08 -9.22
CA VAL A 386 -5.08 4.21 -9.15
C VAL A 386 -5.81 4.41 -7.82
N PHE A 387 -5.10 4.44 -6.69
CA PHE A 387 -5.67 4.63 -5.35
C PHE A 387 -6.31 6.02 -5.18
N SER A 388 -5.62 7.06 -5.65
CA SER A 388 -6.14 8.44 -5.65
C SER A 388 -7.42 8.55 -6.47
N THR A 389 -7.43 7.97 -7.69
CA THR A 389 -8.60 7.98 -8.58
C THR A 389 -9.78 7.21 -7.97
N ALA A 390 -9.53 6.08 -7.30
CA ALA A 390 -10.57 5.30 -6.65
C ALA A 390 -11.29 6.10 -5.56
N SER A 391 -10.53 6.81 -4.73
CA SER A 391 -11.07 7.68 -3.68
C SER A 391 -11.85 8.86 -4.27
N ALA A 392 -11.31 9.54 -5.29
CA ALA A 392 -11.92 10.70 -5.91
C ALA A 392 -13.24 10.39 -6.65
N ARG A 393 -13.37 9.18 -7.22
CA ARG A 393 -14.60 8.76 -7.93
C ARG A 393 -15.76 8.40 -7.02
N ASN A 394 -15.51 8.20 -5.74
CA ASN A 394 -16.55 7.86 -4.78
C ASN A 394 -16.51 8.79 -3.57
N PRO A 395 -16.89 10.09 -3.73
CA PRO A 395 -16.81 11.08 -2.68
C PRO A 395 -17.72 10.76 -1.48
N ALA A 396 -18.79 10.00 -1.66
CA ALA A 396 -19.65 9.57 -0.57
C ALA A 396 -19.04 8.46 0.32
N ASN A 397 -18.13 7.64 -0.24
CA ASN A 397 -17.50 6.53 0.48
C ASN A 397 -16.04 6.31 0.02
N PRO A 398 -15.16 7.31 0.10
CA PRO A 398 -13.82 7.24 -0.47
C PRO A 398 -12.95 6.14 0.18
N GLY A 399 -13.11 5.91 1.48
CA GLY A 399 -12.40 4.86 2.21
C GLY A 399 -12.79 3.44 1.77
N LYS A 400 -14.09 3.19 1.51
CA LYS A 400 -14.55 1.87 1.02
C LYS A 400 -14.04 1.59 -0.40
N ALA A 401 -14.04 2.58 -1.27
CA ALA A 401 -13.51 2.46 -2.63
C ALA A 401 -12.01 2.17 -2.60
N LEU A 402 -11.25 2.93 -1.81
CA LEU A 402 -9.81 2.75 -1.63
C LEU A 402 -9.51 1.36 -1.06
N ALA A 403 -10.18 0.94 0.00
CA ALA A 403 -9.95 -0.36 0.62
C ALA A 403 -10.15 -1.53 -0.37
N ARG A 404 -11.19 -1.48 -1.22
CA ARG A 404 -11.41 -2.50 -2.25
C ARG A 404 -10.27 -2.57 -3.26
N VAL A 405 -9.84 -1.42 -3.78
CA VAL A 405 -8.77 -1.35 -4.78
C VAL A 405 -7.44 -1.78 -4.19
N VAL A 406 -7.13 -1.36 -2.98
CA VAL A 406 -5.92 -1.77 -2.25
C VAL A 406 -5.92 -3.28 -1.99
N SER A 407 -7.05 -3.86 -1.52
CA SER A 407 -7.15 -5.31 -1.29
C SER A 407 -6.94 -6.12 -2.58
N MET A 408 -7.50 -5.66 -3.71
CA MET A 408 -7.26 -6.29 -5.01
C MET A 408 -5.80 -6.17 -5.42
N GLY A 409 -5.15 -5.03 -5.20
CA GLY A 409 -3.73 -4.85 -5.44
C GLY A 409 -2.89 -5.83 -4.62
N TYR A 410 -3.12 -5.93 -3.32
CA TYR A 410 -2.40 -6.90 -2.48
C TYR A 410 -2.61 -8.35 -2.91
N ALA A 411 -3.83 -8.71 -3.35
CA ALA A 411 -4.05 -10.02 -3.94
C ALA A 411 -3.16 -10.26 -5.18
N GLY A 412 -2.92 -9.22 -6.00
CA GLY A 412 -1.98 -9.26 -7.12
C GLY A 412 -0.53 -9.49 -6.68
N PHE A 413 -0.06 -8.76 -5.66
CA PHE A 413 1.29 -8.94 -5.11
C PHE A 413 1.53 -10.39 -4.66
N LEU A 414 0.57 -10.98 -3.98
CA LEU A 414 0.64 -12.37 -3.51
C LEU A 414 0.46 -13.39 -4.64
N ALA A 415 -0.34 -13.06 -5.66
CA ALA A 415 -0.55 -13.93 -6.82
C ALA A 415 0.66 -13.95 -7.77
N GLY A 416 1.47 -12.87 -7.80
CA GLY A 416 2.60 -12.74 -8.71
C GLY A 416 3.54 -13.94 -8.72
N PRO A 417 4.17 -14.27 -7.58
CA PRO A 417 5.07 -15.43 -7.48
C PRO A 417 4.42 -16.75 -7.89
N VAL A 418 3.17 -16.93 -7.49
CA VAL A 418 2.39 -18.16 -7.77
C VAL A 418 2.07 -18.30 -9.25
N LEU A 419 1.64 -17.21 -9.90
CA LEU A 419 1.33 -17.19 -11.33
C LEU A 419 2.57 -17.49 -12.18
N ILE A 420 3.71 -16.87 -11.84
CA ILE A 420 4.96 -17.11 -12.53
C ILE A 420 5.41 -18.57 -12.30
N GLY A 421 5.43 -19.03 -11.06
CA GLY A 421 5.86 -20.39 -10.75
C GLY A 421 4.95 -21.47 -11.33
N ALA A 422 3.64 -21.24 -11.38
CA ALA A 422 2.73 -22.18 -12.06
C ALA A 422 2.98 -22.20 -13.59
N ALA A 423 3.28 -21.04 -14.18
CA ALA A 423 3.63 -20.98 -15.60
C ALA A 423 4.93 -21.73 -15.90
N THR A 424 5.90 -21.78 -14.99
CA THR A 424 7.17 -22.51 -15.19
C THR A 424 6.99 -24.03 -15.27
N ALA A 425 5.84 -24.56 -14.86
CA ALA A 425 5.51 -25.97 -15.08
C ALA A 425 5.32 -26.33 -16.58
N ALA A 426 4.95 -25.33 -17.40
CA ALA A 426 4.67 -25.52 -18.82
C ALA A 426 5.67 -24.81 -19.76
N VAL A 427 6.30 -23.74 -19.30
CA VAL A 427 7.20 -22.91 -20.13
C VAL A 427 8.45 -22.50 -19.33
N PRO A 428 9.58 -22.19 -20.00
CA PRO A 428 10.78 -21.65 -19.32
C PRO A 428 10.48 -20.36 -18.57
N LEU A 429 11.24 -20.11 -17.49
CA LEU A 429 11.08 -18.91 -16.64
C LEU A 429 11.15 -17.59 -17.45
N SER A 430 11.99 -17.52 -18.49
CA SER A 430 12.05 -16.37 -19.40
C SER A 430 10.72 -16.06 -20.08
N VAL A 431 9.94 -17.09 -20.40
CA VAL A 431 8.60 -16.96 -21.01
C VAL A 431 7.56 -16.66 -19.92
N ALA A 432 7.65 -17.31 -18.76
CA ALA A 432 6.76 -17.04 -17.63
C ALA A 432 6.82 -15.57 -17.18
N LEU A 433 8.01 -14.95 -17.22
CA LEU A 433 8.21 -13.52 -16.92
C LEU A 433 7.63 -12.57 -17.98
N ALA A 434 7.08 -13.07 -19.09
CA ALA A 434 6.25 -12.27 -19.97
C ALA A 434 4.89 -11.90 -19.34
N VAL A 435 4.44 -12.61 -18.29
CA VAL A 435 3.19 -12.28 -17.59
C VAL A 435 3.19 -10.83 -17.07
N PRO A 436 4.16 -10.34 -16.27
CA PRO A 436 4.21 -8.95 -15.86
C PRO A 436 4.34 -7.97 -17.04
N VAL A 437 4.97 -8.36 -18.16
CA VAL A 437 5.03 -7.52 -19.37
C VAL A 437 3.62 -7.35 -19.96
N LEU A 438 2.87 -8.42 -20.12
CA LEU A 438 1.51 -8.38 -20.66
C LEU A 438 0.55 -7.63 -19.74
N LEU A 439 0.67 -7.82 -18.41
CA LEU A 439 -0.14 -7.12 -17.43
C LEU A 439 0.15 -5.62 -17.39
N THR A 440 1.42 -5.20 -17.50
CA THR A 440 1.76 -3.79 -17.58
C THR A 440 1.35 -3.17 -18.91
N LEU A 441 1.40 -3.91 -20.02
CA LEU A 441 0.85 -3.47 -21.29
C LEU A 441 -0.69 -3.29 -21.20
N PHE A 442 -1.39 -4.20 -20.55
CA PHE A 442 -2.82 -4.05 -20.27
C PHE A 442 -3.11 -2.79 -19.45
N VAL A 443 -2.28 -2.48 -18.43
CA VAL A 443 -2.39 -1.22 -17.65
C VAL A 443 -2.21 -0.01 -18.57
N ALA A 444 -1.23 -0.02 -19.47
CA ALA A 444 -0.99 1.08 -20.41
C ALA A 444 -2.19 1.34 -21.32
N LEU A 445 -2.78 0.27 -21.89
CA LEU A 445 -3.96 0.36 -22.73
C LEU A 445 -5.19 0.84 -21.95
N SER A 446 -5.33 0.40 -20.72
CA SER A 446 -6.46 0.71 -19.84
C SER A 446 -6.28 1.99 -19.01
N ALA A 447 -5.18 2.74 -19.18
CA ALA A 447 -4.88 3.97 -18.43
C ALA A 447 -5.97 5.06 -18.58
N GLY A 448 -6.77 5.01 -19.65
CA GLY A 448 -7.96 5.86 -19.83
C GLY A 448 -8.97 5.75 -18.67
N ALA A 449 -8.94 4.65 -17.93
CA ALA A 449 -9.75 4.48 -16.74
C ALA A 449 -9.43 5.49 -15.61
N LEU A 450 -8.30 6.20 -15.67
CA LEU A 450 -7.92 7.21 -14.68
C LEU A 450 -8.39 8.63 -15.03
N ARG A 451 -9.14 8.81 -16.13
CA ARG A 451 -9.71 10.14 -16.46
C ARG A 451 -10.58 10.64 -15.31
N PRO A 452 -10.42 11.89 -14.87
CA PRO A 452 -11.32 12.47 -13.87
C PRO A 452 -12.76 12.42 -14.37
N PRO A 453 -13.77 12.32 -13.48
CA PRO A 453 -15.17 12.44 -13.86
C PRO A 453 -15.35 13.76 -14.62
N ARG A 454 -16.05 13.75 -15.75
CA ARG A 454 -16.48 14.98 -16.40
C ARG A 454 -17.37 15.72 -15.40
N THR A 455 -16.97 16.88 -14.95
CA THR A 455 -17.88 17.84 -14.33
C THR A 455 -18.98 18.08 -15.35
N ALA A 456 -20.24 17.75 -14.99
CA ALA A 456 -21.36 18.11 -15.82
C ALA A 456 -21.30 19.64 -16.02
N GLU A 457 -21.14 20.07 -17.27
CA GLU A 457 -21.24 21.47 -17.64
C GLU A 457 -22.63 21.93 -17.22
N PRO A 458 -22.77 23.04 -16.45
CA PRO A 458 -24.09 23.51 -16.10
C PRO A 458 -24.86 23.74 -17.42
N ALA A 459 -26.08 23.19 -17.50
CA ALA A 459 -26.94 23.40 -18.66
C ALA A 459 -27.05 24.91 -18.90
N PRO A 460 -26.95 25.41 -20.16
CA PRO A 460 -27.13 26.78 -20.45
C PRO A 460 -28.51 27.21 -19.92
N ALA A 461 -28.52 28.27 -19.08
CA ALA A 461 -29.77 28.84 -18.57
C ALA A 461 -30.64 29.23 -19.76
N ALA A 462 -31.83 28.60 -19.82
CA ALA A 462 -32.85 28.87 -20.85
C ALA A 462 -33.54 30.21 -20.59
#